data_13f663734967fe8f50099ed10292f95e
#
_entry.id   13f663734967fe8f50099ed10292f95e
#
_cell.length_a   1.000
_cell.length_b   1.000
_cell.length_c   1.000
_cell.angle_alpha   90.00
_cell.angle_beta   90.00
_cell.angle_gamma   90.00
#
_symmetry.space_group_name_H-M   'P 1'
#
loop_
_entity.id
_entity.type
_entity.pdbx_description
1 polymer ?
#
loop_
_entity_poly.entity_id
_entity_poly.type
_entity_poly.pdbx_seq_one_letter_code
_entity_poly.pdbx_strand_id
1 'polypeptide(L)'
;MKEPRLSKAETRILEQYWKLGTASVREVLESLPEDERVAYTTVQTLVYRLEEKGALRKVKKIGNAQLFQPAINETQHRGILVRDLVD
;
A
#
# COMPACT_ATOMS: atom_id res chain seq x y z
N MET A 1 -21.93 5.86 -0.03
CA MET A 1 -20.57 6.04 -0.53
C MET A 1 -19.88 4.71 -0.63
N LYS A 2 -19.16 4.47 -1.70
CA LYS A 2 -18.48 3.21 -1.90
C LYS A 2 -17.15 3.17 -1.19
N GLU A 3 -16.84 2.02 -0.61
CA GLU A 3 -15.53 1.79 -0.04
C GLU A 3 -14.52 1.66 -1.18
N PRO A 4 -13.28 2.14 -0.98
CA PRO A 4 -12.29 2.05 -2.04
C PRO A 4 -11.94 0.59 -2.33
N ARG A 5 -11.87 0.27 -3.61
CA ARG A 5 -11.45 -1.05 -4.05
C ARG A 5 -9.99 -0.98 -4.48
N LEU A 6 -9.25 -1.96 -4.05
CA LEU A 6 -7.83 -2.03 -4.37
C LEU A 6 -7.60 -3.08 -5.44
N SER A 7 -6.74 -2.77 -6.40
CA SER A 7 -6.30 -3.75 -7.38
C SER A 7 -5.39 -4.77 -6.69
N LYS A 8 -5.10 -5.87 -7.39
CA LYS A 8 -4.17 -6.87 -6.87
C LYS A 8 -2.81 -6.25 -6.59
N ALA A 9 -2.33 -5.41 -7.50
CA ALA A 9 -1.04 -4.76 -7.34
C ALA A 9 -1.05 -3.82 -6.14
N GLU A 10 -2.12 -3.04 -5.99
CA GLU A 10 -2.24 -2.14 -4.85
C GLU A 10 -2.28 -2.92 -3.54
N THR A 11 -3.05 -4.00 -3.51
CA THR A 11 -3.14 -4.85 -2.31
C THR A 11 -1.78 -5.42 -1.96
N ARG A 12 -1.02 -5.86 -2.94
CA ARG A 12 0.30 -6.43 -2.71
C ARG A 12 1.24 -5.42 -2.07
N ILE A 13 1.21 -4.17 -2.53
CA ILE A 13 2.03 -3.11 -1.96
C ILE A 13 1.55 -2.78 -0.54
N LEU A 14 0.25 -2.70 -0.33
CA LEU A 14 -0.29 -2.44 1.00
C LEU A 14 0.13 -3.52 2.00
N GLU A 15 0.16 -4.79 1.56
CA GLU A 15 0.63 -5.88 2.40
C GLU A 15 2.07 -5.67 2.89
N GLN A 16 2.92 -5.10 2.03
CA GLN A 16 4.28 -4.80 2.44
C GLN A 16 4.30 -3.74 3.53
N TYR A 17 3.42 -2.75 3.43
CA TYR A 17 3.31 -1.74 4.47
C TYR A 17 2.83 -2.31 5.80
N TRP A 18 1.92 -3.29 5.76
CA TRP A 18 1.51 -3.94 7.02
C TRP A 18 2.68 -4.67 7.67
N LYS A 19 3.60 -5.21 6.88
CA LYS A 19 4.78 -5.88 7.42
C LYS A 19 5.82 -4.90 7.91
N LEU A 20 6.06 -3.83 7.15
CA LEU A 20 7.13 -2.88 7.44
C LEU A 20 6.72 -1.77 8.39
N GLY A 21 5.43 -1.46 8.44
CA GLY A 21 4.95 -0.30 9.18
C GLY A 21 5.18 0.96 8.39
N THR A 22 5.98 1.86 8.92
CA THR A 22 6.32 3.10 8.21
C THR A 22 7.50 2.83 7.28
N ALA A 23 7.36 3.18 6.02
CA ALA A 23 8.39 2.87 5.03
C ALA A 23 8.33 3.83 3.85
N SER A 24 9.45 3.97 3.16
CA SER A 24 9.55 4.72 1.92
C SER A 24 9.19 3.81 0.75
N VAL A 25 8.99 4.41 -0.42
CA VAL A 25 8.73 3.63 -1.64
C VAL A 25 9.89 2.67 -1.93
N ARG A 26 11.13 3.14 -1.78
CA ARG A 26 12.30 2.30 -2.02
C ARG A 26 12.35 1.10 -1.06
N GLU A 27 12.05 1.34 0.20
CA GLU A 27 12.05 0.25 1.18
C GLU A 27 11.03 -0.82 0.82
N VAL A 28 9.86 -0.39 0.35
CA VAL A 28 8.83 -1.33 -0.08
C VAL A 28 9.29 -2.12 -1.29
N LEU A 29 9.88 -1.43 -2.28
CA LEU A 29 10.39 -2.11 -3.47
C LEU A 29 11.43 -3.17 -3.08
N GLU A 30 12.35 -2.80 -2.20
CA GLU A 30 13.42 -3.71 -1.77
C GLU A 30 12.88 -4.87 -0.94
N SER A 31 11.73 -4.72 -0.31
CA SER A 31 11.14 -5.78 0.49
C SER A 31 10.42 -6.83 -0.36
N LEU A 32 10.13 -6.52 -1.62
CA LEU A 32 9.46 -7.47 -2.50
C LEU A 32 10.42 -8.59 -2.90
N PRO A 33 9.91 -9.84 -3.03
CA PRO A 33 10.73 -10.90 -3.60
C PRO A 33 11.23 -10.52 -4.98
N GLU A 34 12.38 -11.05 -5.36
CA GLU A 34 13.04 -10.67 -6.61
C GLU A 34 12.14 -10.84 -7.82
N ASP A 35 11.37 -11.92 -7.86
CA ASP A 35 10.48 -12.22 -8.97
C ASP A 35 9.25 -11.32 -9.00
N GLU A 36 8.99 -10.56 -7.94
CA GLU A 36 7.86 -9.64 -7.90
C GLU A 36 8.28 -8.19 -8.04
N ARG A 37 9.58 -7.93 -8.15
CA ARG A 37 10.07 -6.56 -8.26
C ARG A 37 9.73 -5.97 -9.62
N VAL A 38 9.26 -4.73 -9.59
CA VAL A 38 8.94 -3.97 -10.78
C VAL A 38 9.71 -2.65 -10.72
N ALA A 39 9.52 -1.79 -11.70
CA ALA A 39 10.21 -0.50 -11.71
C ALA A 39 9.83 0.33 -10.49
N TYR A 40 10.77 1.11 -10.00
CA TYR A 40 10.55 2.02 -8.88
C TYR A 40 9.33 2.92 -9.14
N THR A 41 9.23 3.45 -10.36
CA THR A 41 8.11 4.34 -10.71
C THR A 41 6.77 3.63 -10.64
N THR A 42 6.73 2.33 -10.92
CA THR A 42 5.50 1.55 -10.80
C THR A 42 5.08 1.45 -9.34
N VAL A 43 6.02 1.13 -8.45
CA VAL A 43 5.73 1.06 -7.01
C VAL A 43 5.29 2.44 -6.52
N GLN A 44 5.98 3.49 -6.94
CA GLN A 44 5.65 4.85 -6.56
C GLN A 44 4.22 5.21 -6.95
N THR A 45 3.81 4.86 -8.17
CA THR A 45 2.45 5.11 -8.63
C THR A 45 1.43 4.38 -7.77
N LEU A 46 1.72 3.12 -7.43
CA LEU A 46 0.82 2.33 -6.60
C LEU A 46 0.70 2.90 -5.19
N VAL A 47 1.81 3.36 -4.63
CA VAL A 47 1.81 3.98 -3.30
C VAL A 47 0.96 5.25 -3.31
N TYR A 48 1.12 6.09 -4.34
CA TYR A 48 0.34 7.32 -4.43
C TYR A 48 -1.14 7.03 -4.62
N ARG A 49 -1.48 6.00 -5.38
CA ARG A 49 -2.89 5.60 -5.53
C ARG A 49 -3.47 5.12 -4.21
N LEU A 50 -2.70 4.35 -3.45
CA LEU A 50 -3.13 3.90 -2.13
C LEU A 50 -3.36 5.07 -1.20
N GLU A 51 -2.49 6.07 -1.27
CA GLU A 51 -2.63 7.27 -0.45
C GLU A 51 -3.90 8.03 -0.84
N GLU A 52 -4.16 8.18 -2.14
CA GLU A 52 -5.36 8.84 -2.61
C GLU A 52 -6.63 8.11 -2.19
N LYS A 53 -6.57 6.79 -2.16
CA LYS A 53 -7.71 5.97 -1.76
C LYS A 53 -7.89 5.90 -0.24
N GLY A 54 -6.99 6.49 0.52
CA GLY A 54 -7.08 6.49 1.97
C GLY A 54 -6.53 5.24 2.62
N ALA A 55 -5.85 4.37 1.87
CA ALA A 55 -5.27 3.15 2.42
C ALA A 55 -3.88 3.39 3.02
N LEU A 56 -3.20 4.41 2.55
CA LEU A 56 -1.92 4.85 3.11
C LEU A 56 -2.01 6.33 3.42
N ARG A 57 -1.14 6.79 4.32
CA ARG A 57 -1.02 8.23 4.58
C ARG A 57 0.45 8.60 4.67
N LYS A 58 0.73 9.83 4.28
CA LYS A 58 2.07 10.39 4.41
C LYS A 58 2.36 10.64 5.88
N VAL A 59 3.59 10.36 6.29
CA VAL A 59 3.99 10.59 7.66
C VAL A 59 4.99 11.72 7.70
N LYS A 60 6.25 11.41 7.55
CA LYS A 60 7.29 12.42 7.59
C LYS A 60 8.27 12.16 6.46
N LYS A 61 9.09 13.16 6.19
CA LYS A 61 10.10 13.06 5.16
C LYS A 61 11.47 13.00 5.83
N ILE A 62 12.29 12.04 5.41
CA ILE A 62 13.66 11.95 5.88
C ILE A 62 14.56 12.17 4.67
N GLY A 63 15.29 13.30 4.67
CA GLY A 63 16.03 13.69 3.48
C GLY A 63 15.06 13.88 2.34
N ASN A 64 15.28 13.18 1.23
CA ASN A 64 14.40 13.21 0.06
C ASN A 64 13.37 12.09 0.05
N ALA A 65 13.34 11.25 1.09
CA ALA A 65 12.46 10.10 1.12
C ALA A 65 11.18 10.40 1.89
N GLN A 66 10.06 10.39 1.19
CA GLN A 66 8.75 10.50 1.82
C GLN A 66 8.37 9.15 2.42
N LEU A 67 8.01 9.15 3.69
CA LEU A 67 7.56 7.92 4.36
C LEU A 67 6.05 7.86 4.38
N PHE A 68 5.52 6.64 4.29
CA PHE A 68 4.09 6.36 4.35
C PHE A 68 3.84 5.29 5.40
N GLN A 69 2.61 5.22 5.88
CA GLN A 69 2.20 4.15 6.78
C GLN A 69 0.77 3.76 6.46
N PRO A 70 0.35 2.54 6.83
CA PRO A 70 -1.03 2.12 6.58
C PRO A 70 -2.02 3.00 7.30
N ALA A 71 -3.07 3.43 6.61
CA ALA A 71 -4.17 4.17 7.19
C ALA A 71 -5.34 3.24 7.51
N ILE A 72 -5.34 2.04 6.91
CA ILE A 72 -6.30 0.99 7.25
C ILE A 72 -5.50 -0.24 7.67
N ASN A 73 -6.05 -1.03 8.58
CA ASN A 73 -5.35 -2.25 9.00
C ASN A 73 -5.84 -3.44 8.18
N GLU A 74 -5.14 -4.55 8.33
CA GLU A 74 -5.43 -5.76 7.55
C GLU A 74 -6.85 -6.27 7.81
N THR A 75 -7.30 -6.21 9.03
CA THR A 75 -8.64 -6.66 9.39
C THR A 75 -9.71 -5.83 8.69
N GLN A 76 -9.52 -4.51 8.64
CA GLN A 76 -10.45 -3.63 7.95
C GLN A 76 -10.51 -3.96 6.46
N HIS A 77 -9.35 -4.20 5.86
CA HIS A 77 -9.29 -4.54 4.44
C HIS A 77 -9.95 -5.88 4.17
N ARG A 78 -9.71 -6.87 5.03
CA ARG A 78 -10.35 -8.18 4.88
C ARG A 78 -11.85 -8.09 5.02
N GLY A 79 -12.33 -7.23 5.91
CA GLY A 79 -13.76 -7.00 6.05
C GLY A 79 -14.38 -6.48 4.77
N ILE A 80 -13.70 -5.56 4.11
CA ILE A 80 -14.15 -5.03 2.82
C ILE A 80 -14.21 -6.14 1.78
N LEU A 81 -13.16 -6.97 1.72
CA LEU A 81 -13.10 -8.06 0.76
C LEU A 81 -14.20 -9.10 1.01
N VAL A 82 -14.46 -9.40 2.27
CA VAL A 82 -15.52 -10.35 2.62
C VAL A 82 -16.87 -9.85 2.14
N ARG A 83 -17.15 -8.57 2.31
CA ARG A 83 -18.38 -7.99 1.82
C ARG A 83 -18.51 -8.12 0.31
N ASP A 84 -17.43 -7.84 -0.39
CA ASP A 84 -17.42 -7.95 -1.84
C ASP A 84 -17.70 -9.38 -2.30
N LEU A 85 -17.20 -10.36 -1.55
CA LEU A 85 -17.40 -11.76 -1.90
C LEU A 85 -18.84 -12.23 -1.61
N VAL A 86 -19.44 -11.71 -0.56
CA VAL A 86 -20.78 -12.09 -0.17
C VAL A 86 -21.82 -11.44 -1.08
N ASP A 87 -21.57 -10.22 -1.44
CA ASP A 87 -22.48 -9.49 -2.32
C ASP A 87 -22.39 -9.98 -3.75
#